data_bcb200c7ead2b8a7cd34b4460043e3d9
#
_entry.id   bcb200c7ead2b8a7cd34b4460043e3d9
#
_cell.length_a   1.000
_cell.length_b   1.000
_cell.length_c   1.000
_cell.angle_alpha   90.00
_cell.angle_beta   90.00
_cell.angle_gamma   90.00
#
_symmetry.space_group_name_H-M   'P 1'
#
loop_
_entity.id
_entity.type
_entity.pdbx_description
1 polymer ?
#
loop_
_entity_poly.entity_id
_entity_poly.type
_entity_poly.pdbx_seq_one_letter_code
_entity_poly.pdbx_strand_id
1 'polypeptide(L)'
;VVLRRLPGTELLAQQEDARRVYAEAFSGPPWTEDASAADRFILRLTRDALRDGFTAAGAFRGGRLIGLATAWTTPSPFPSGRCYPQAQAALGADRTAEWLCGGREVDELALVTAARGQGVGAALLDAVTADAPDGRCWLLTSVRARDANAFYRRLGWTSATHPAPEGSGIVVFLGPGHPDRTAAAQHL
;
A
#
# COMPACT_ATOMS: atom_id res chain seq x y z
N VAL A 1 -15.84 -14.56 -4.72
CA VAL A 1 -14.52 -13.93 -4.96
C VAL A 1 -13.47 -14.93 -4.60
N VAL A 2 -12.48 -15.13 -5.48
CA VAL A 2 -11.30 -15.97 -5.23
C VAL A 2 -10.11 -15.04 -5.03
N LEU A 3 -9.37 -15.23 -3.94
CA LEU A 3 -8.12 -14.54 -3.67
C LEU A 3 -6.94 -15.44 -4.02
N ARG A 4 -5.92 -14.85 -4.64
CA ARG A 4 -4.68 -15.56 -4.98
C ARG A 4 -3.49 -14.65 -4.74
N ARG A 5 -2.41 -15.18 -4.13
CA ARG A 5 -1.10 -14.53 -4.22
C ARG A 5 -0.56 -14.75 -5.63
N LEU A 6 0.06 -13.72 -6.18
CA LEU A 6 0.55 -13.70 -7.55
C LEU A 6 2.06 -13.42 -7.54
N PRO A 7 2.87 -14.24 -8.19
CA PRO A 7 4.22 -13.81 -8.57
C PRO A 7 4.16 -12.56 -9.44
N GLY A 8 5.20 -11.74 -9.42
CA GLY A 8 5.26 -10.52 -10.22
C GLY A 8 5.00 -10.76 -11.71
N THR A 9 5.54 -11.86 -12.25
CA THR A 9 5.32 -12.27 -13.64
C THR A 9 3.86 -12.60 -13.95
N GLU A 10 3.14 -13.20 -13.00
CA GLU A 10 1.72 -13.52 -13.19
C GLU A 10 0.86 -12.26 -13.13
N LEU A 11 1.18 -11.31 -12.24
CA LEU A 11 0.49 -10.02 -12.22
C LEU A 11 0.75 -9.22 -13.51
N LEU A 12 1.98 -9.24 -14.01
CA LEU A 12 2.34 -8.59 -15.28
C LEU A 12 1.62 -9.23 -16.48
N ALA A 13 1.41 -10.55 -16.47
CA ALA A 13 0.61 -11.23 -17.51
C ALA A 13 -0.86 -10.76 -17.51
N GLN A 14 -1.33 -10.14 -16.43
CA GLN A 14 -2.67 -9.57 -16.29
C GLN A 14 -2.69 -8.03 -16.33
N GLN A 15 -1.69 -7.42 -16.94
CA GLN A 15 -1.49 -5.97 -16.93
C GLN A 15 -2.71 -5.17 -17.41
N GLU A 16 -3.47 -5.66 -18.38
CA GLU A 16 -4.67 -4.98 -18.86
C GLU A 16 -5.77 -4.89 -17.77
N ASP A 17 -6.01 -5.99 -17.07
CA ASP A 17 -6.94 -5.99 -15.95
C ASP A 17 -6.41 -5.18 -14.77
N ALA A 18 -5.11 -5.25 -14.47
CA ALA A 18 -4.47 -4.44 -13.42
C ALA A 18 -4.58 -2.95 -13.74
N ARG A 19 -4.34 -2.55 -15.00
CA ARG A 19 -4.50 -1.18 -15.50
C ARG A 19 -5.94 -0.68 -15.30
N ARG A 20 -6.92 -1.49 -15.68
CA ARG A 20 -8.35 -1.16 -15.52
C ARG A 20 -8.73 -1.00 -14.04
N VAL A 21 -8.30 -1.93 -13.17
CA VAL A 21 -8.58 -1.88 -11.72
C VAL A 21 -7.96 -0.62 -11.12
N TYR A 22 -6.71 -0.30 -11.48
CA TYR A 22 -6.03 0.90 -11.02
C TYR A 22 -6.78 2.17 -11.45
N ALA A 23 -7.08 2.30 -12.75
CA ALA A 23 -7.80 3.44 -13.29
C ALA A 23 -9.14 3.67 -12.57
N GLU A 24 -9.92 2.62 -12.36
CA GLU A 24 -11.22 2.72 -11.66
C GLU A 24 -11.03 3.10 -10.18
N ALA A 25 -10.00 2.56 -9.52
CA ALA A 25 -9.78 2.80 -8.10
C ALA A 25 -9.39 4.27 -7.80
N PHE A 26 -8.62 4.91 -8.69
CA PHE A 26 -7.97 6.19 -8.43
C PHE A 26 -8.49 7.37 -9.29
N SER A 27 -9.42 7.15 -10.21
CA SER A 27 -10.01 8.22 -11.03
C SER A 27 -10.91 9.18 -10.23
N GLY A 28 -11.49 8.73 -9.13
CA GLY A 28 -12.35 9.53 -8.27
C GLY A 28 -11.62 10.21 -7.11
N PRO A 29 -12.31 11.14 -6.38
CA PRO A 29 -11.74 11.73 -5.17
C PRO A 29 -11.31 10.65 -4.14
N PRO A 30 -10.27 10.93 -3.35
CA PRO A 30 -9.45 12.15 -3.31
C PRO A 30 -8.29 12.16 -4.30
N TRP A 31 -8.11 11.10 -5.09
CA TRP A 31 -6.96 10.88 -5.96
C TRP A 31 -7.09 11.66 -7.26
N THR A 32 -8.26 11.59 -7.89
CA THR A 32 -8.57 12.27 -9.18
C THR A 32 -7.49 12.12 -10.23
N GLU A 33 -6.89 10.92 -10.30
CA GLU A 33 -5.83 10.62 -11.23
C GLU A 33 -6.37 10.60 -12.67
N ASP A 34 -5.57 11.12 -13.60
CA ASP A 34 -5.90 11.11 -15.03
C ASP A 34 -5.70 9.71 -15.65
N ALA A 35 -6.19 9.55 -16.88
CA ALA A 35 -6.12 8.27 -17.60
C ALA A 35 -4.69 7.74 -17.77
N SER A 36 -3.67 8.63 -17.81
CA SER A 36 -2.26 8.22 -17.98
C SER A 36 -1.64 7.66 -16.70
N ALA A 37 -2.27 7.87 -15.55
CA ALA A 37 -1.76 7.34 -14.27
C ALA A 37 -1.73 5.81 -14.24
N ALA A 38 -2.73 5.17 -14.83
CA ALA A 38 -2.76 3.72 -14.94
C ALA A 38 -1.65 3.18 -15.84
N ASP A 39 -1.29 3.88 -16.91
CA ASP A 39 -0.16 3.51 -17.76
C ASP A 39 1.17 3.67 -17.01
N ARG A 40 1.31 4.77 -16.25
CA ARG A 40 2.47 4.98 -15.36
C ARG A 40 2.57 3.91 -14.29
N PHE A 41 1.45 3.45 -13.74
CA PHE A 41 1.40 2.35 -12.79
C PHE A 41 1.95 1.06 -13.43
N ILE A 42 1.50 0.68 -14.62
CA ILE A 42 1.99 -0.52 -15.31
C ILE A 42 3.50 -0.42 -15.61
N LEU A 43 3.99 0.75 -16.05
CA LEU A 43 5.43 0.99 -16.25
C LEU A 43 6.23 0.88 -14.95
N ARG A 44 5.68 1.31 -13.82
CA ARG A 44 6.33 1.09 -12.51
C ARG A 44 6.32 -0.38 -12.13
N LEU A 45 5.19 -1.05 -12.30
CA LEU A 45 5.01 -2.45 -11.93
C LEU A 45 6.05 -3.37 -12.59
N THR A 46 6.45 -3.11 -13.84
CA THR A 46 7.51 -3.91 -14.52
C THR A 46 8.85 -3.85 -13.79
N ARG A 47 9.16 -2.73 -13.14
CA ARG A 47 10.38 -2.56 -12.34
C ARG A 47 10.20 -3.04 -10.91
N ASP A 48 9.04 -2.71 -10.34
CA ASP A 48 8.75 -3.01 -8.93
C ASP A 48 8.57 -4.50 -8.69
N ALA A 49 8.09 -5.26 -9.70
CA ALA A 49 8.01 -6.72 -9.66
C ALA A 49 9.38 -7.43 -9.52
N LEU A 50 10.48 -6.72 -9.74
CA LEU A 50 11.86 -7.21 -9.58
C LEU A 50 12.49 -6.83 -8.22
N ARG A 51 11.76 -6.10 -7.37
CA ARG A 51 12.26 -5.71 -6.05
C ARG A 51 12.37 -6.89 -5.11
N ASP A 52 13.34 -6.80 -4.19
CA ASP A 52 13.50 -7.78 -3.12
C ASP A 52 12.21 -7.89 -2.30
N GLY A 53 11.78 -9.12 -2.06
CA GLY A 53 10.56 -9.41 -1.31
C GLY A 53 9.27 -8.95 -1.99
N PHE A 54 9.28 -8.70 -3.32
CA PHE A 54 8.05 -8.38 -4.01
C PHE A 54 6.99 -9.47 -3.84
N THR A 55 5.80 -9.05 -3.50
CA THR A 55 4.63 -9.91 -3.41
C THR A 55 3.40 -9.17 -3.92
N ALA A 56 2.48 -9.89 -4.52
CA ALA A 56 1.21 -9.36 -4.95
C ALA A 56 0.06 -10.31 -4.59
N ALA A 57 -1.13 -9.77 -4.50
CA ALA A 57 -2.36 -10.52 -4.38
C ALA A 57 -3.42 -9.97 -5.34
N GLY A 58 -4.19 -10.86 -5.94
CA GLY A 58 -5.31 -10.54 -6.81
C GLY A 58 -6.62 -11.12 -6.27
N ALA A 59 -7.69 -10.34 -6.38
CA ALA A 59 -9.06 -10.78 -6.13
C ALA A 59 -9.78 -10.95 -7.47
N PHE A 60 -10.40 -12.10 -7.67
CA PHE A 60 -11.02 -12.50 -8.94
C PHE A 60 -12.50 -12.81 -8.76
N ARG A 61 -13.32 -12.39 -9.72
CA ARG A 61 -14.72 -12.75 -9.85
C ARG A 61 -15.01 -13.18 -11.29
N GLY A 62 -15.46 -14.43 -11.48
CA GLY A 62 -15.66 -14.99 -12.82
C GLY A 62 -14.39 -14.98 -13.68
N GLY A 63 -13.23 -15.24 -13.08
CA GLY A 63 -11.94 -15.23 -13.77
C GLY A 63 -11.34 -13.83 -14.02
N ARG A 64 -12.06 -12.76 -13.76
CA ARG A 64 -11.65 -11.38 -14.00
C ARG A 64 -11.10 -10.74 -12.73
N LEU A 65 -9.98 -10.02 -12.82
CA LEU A 65 -9.39 -9.28 -11.70
C LEU A 65 -10.31 -8.11 -11.29
N ILE A 66 -10.66 -8.05 -10.01
CA ILE A 66 -11.52 -7.00 -9.43
C ILE A 66 -10.83 -6.20 -8.33
N GLY A 67 -9.63 -6.60 -7.95
CA GLY A 67 -8.80 -5.88 -6.98
C GLY A 67 -7.41 -6.47 -6.94
N LEU A 68 -6.45 -5.66 -6.53
CA LEU A 68 -5.05 -6.06 -6.38
C LEU A 68 -4.41 -5.35 -5.20
N ALA A 69 -3.39 -5.98 -4.63
CA ALA A 69 -2.44 -5.34 -3.73
C ALA A 69 -1.02 -5.74 -4.14
N THR A 70 -0.06 -4.81 -3.95
CA THR A 70 1.37 -5.05 -4.16
C THR A 70 2.16 -4.60 -2.95
N ALA A 71 3.24 -5.31 -2.65
CA ALA A 71 4.14 -5.00 -1.56
C ALA A 71 5.56 -5.49 -1.88
N TRP A 72 6.55 -4.96 -1.18
CA TRP A 72 7.96 -5.39 -1.24
C TRP A 72 8.69 -5.09 0.06
N THR A 73 9.94 -5.52 0.16
CA THR A 73 10.80 -5.15 1.28
C THR A 73 11.38 -3.75 1.06
N THR A 74 11.17 -2.86 2.03
CA THR A 74 11.75 -1.51 2.02
C THR A 74 13.28 -1.61 2.08
N PRO A 75 14.02 -1.06 1.12
CA PRO A 75 15.47 -1.13 1.13
C PRO A 75 16.10 -0.28 2.25
N SER A 76 17.34 -0.60 2.58
CA SER A 76 18.22 0.25 3.39
C SER A 76 19.47 0.57 2.53
N PRO A 77 19.83 1.86 2.38
CA PRO A 77 19.20 3.05 2.97
C PRO A 77 17.78 3.31 2.44
N PHE A 78 17.00 4.09 3.20
CA PHE A 78 15.62 4.45 2.83
C PHE A 78 15.60 5.20 1.49
N PRO A 79 14.68 4.90 0.57
CA PRO A 79 14.66 5.51 -0.75
C PRO A 79 14.39 7.02 -0.71
N SER A 80 14.85 7.74 -1.75
CA SER A 80 14.71 9.20 -1.87
C SER A 80 13.72 9.66 -2.93
N GLY A 81 13.05 8.72 -3.66
CA GLY A 81 12.06 9.04 -4.69
C GLY A 81 10.62 9.07 -4.16
N ARG A 82 9.68 9.39 -5.03
CA ARG A 82 8.22 9.35 -4.76
C ARG A 82 7.85 10.16 -3.50
N CYS A 83 7.04 9.58 -2.60
CA CYS A 83 6.64 10.19 -1.33
C CYS A 83 7.57 9.87 -0.15
N TYR A 84 8.68 9.13 -0.37
CA TYR A 84 9.61 8.75 0.69
C TYR A 84 10.24 9.95 1.42
N PRO A 85 10.66 11.03 0.74
CA PRO A 85 11.16 12.21 1.45
C PRO A 85 10.15 12.82 2.42
N GLN A 86 8.85 12.79 2.09
CA GLN A 86 7.79 13.27 2.99
C GLN A 86 7.64 12.37 4.23
N ALA A 87 7.70 11.06 4.04
CA ALA A 87 7.66 10.11 5.16
C ALA A 87 8.87 10.29 6.07
N GLN A 88 10.08 10.42 5.51
CA GLN A 88 11.30 10.65 6.29
C GLN A 88 11.29 11.99 7.02
N ALA A 89 10.79 13.04 6.38
CA ALA A 89 10.67 14.36 7.04
C ALA A 89 9.69 14.32 8.23
N ALA A 90 8.61 13.54 8.12
CA ALA A 90 7.61 13.42 9.18
C ALA A 90 8.05 12.52 10.34
N LEU A 91 8.83 11.45 10.09
CA LEU A 91 9.27 10.50 11.10
C LEU A 91 10.64 10.85 11.70
N GLY A 92 11.51 11.50 10.94
CA GLY A 92 12.93 11.63 11.21
C GLY A 92 13.73 10.42 10.73
N ALA A 93 15.05 10.61 10.56
CA ALA A 93 15.93 9.60 9.97
C ALA A 93 15.98 8.31 10.78
N ASP A 94 16.09 8.41 12.10
CA ASP A 94 16.25 7.26 12.99
C ASP A 94 15.00 6.36 12.96
N ARG A 95 13.80 6.94 13.16
CA ARG A 95 12.55 6.18 13.10
C ARG A 95 12.28 5.60 11.71
N THR A 96 12.62 6.33 10.66
CA THR A 96 12.50 5.82 9.29
C THR A 96 13.36 4.57 9.09
N ALA A 97 14.62 4.60 9.56
CA ALA A 97 15.53 3.46 9.46
C ALA A 97 15.03 2.29 10.33
N GLU A 98 14.62 2.55 11.57
CA GLU A 98 14.21 1.54 12.53
C GLU A 98 12.85 0.93 12.18
N TRP A 99 11.85 1.75 11.85
CA TRP A 99 10.48 1.29 11.69
C TRP A 99 10.15 0.82 10.28
N LEU A 100 10.77 1.40 9.25
CA LEU A 100 10.38 1.15 7.86
C LEU A 100 11.39 0.29 7.09
N CYS A 101 12.70 0.55 7.22
CA CYS A 101 13.71 -0.20 6.47
C CYS A 101 13.72 -1.68 6.84
N GLY A 102 13.78 -2.56 5.83
CA GLY A 102 13.69 -4.01 6.01
C GLY A 102 12.28 -4.53 6.29
N GLY A 103 11.31 -3.65 6.54
CA GLY A 103 9.89 -4.02 6.70
C GLY A 103 9.18 -4.19 5.36
N ARG A 104 7.99 -4.77 5.39
CA ARG A 104 7.10 -4.94 4.25
C ARG A 104 6.35 -3.63 3.97
N GLU A 105 6.66 -2.97 2.87
CA GLU A 105 5.92 -1.82 2.37
C GLU A 105 4.76 -2.30 1.49
N VAL A 106 3.52 -1.92 1.82
CA VAL A 106 2.39 -2.05 0.92
C VAL A 106 2.36 -0.82 0.02
N ASP A 107 2.56 -1.02 -1.28
CA ASP A 107 2.62 0.08 -2.25
C ASP A 107 1.25 0.43 -2.82
N GLU A 108 0.54 -0.57 -3.34
CA GLU A 108 -0.78 -0.34 -3.92
C GLU A 108 -1.83 -1.26 -3.30
N LEU A 109 -3.01 -0.71 -3.09
CA LEU A 109 -4.24 -1.45 -2.77
C LEU A 109 -5.38 -0.83 -3.60
N ALA A 110 -5.77 -1.51 -4.65
CA ALA A 110 -6.76 -1.02 -5.60
C ALA A 110 -7.92 -2.01 -5.76
N LEU A 111 -9.14 -1.50 -5.75
CA LEU A 111 -10.36 -2.28 -6.00
C LEU A 111 -11.30 -1.55 -6.93
N VAL A 112 -11.95 -2.30 -7.82
CA VAL A 112 -13.12 -1.77 -8.54
C VAL A 112 -14.22 -1.41 -7.55
N THR A 113 -14.99 -0.39 -7.87
CA THR A 113 -16.05 0.14 -6.99
C THR A 113 -17.02 -0.94 -6.53
N ALA A 114 -17.43 -1.83 -7.44
CA ALA A 114 -18.34 -2.94 -7.16
C ALA A 114 -17.77 -4.03 -6.22
N ALA A 115 -16.49 -3.98 -5.87
CA ALA A 115 -15.85 -4.90 -4.91
C ALA A 115 -15.66 -4.28 -3.52
N ARG A 116 -15.92 -2.98 -3.37
CA ARG A 116 -15.78 -2.28 -2.09
C ARG A 116 -16.84 -2.71 -1.08
N GLY A 117 -16.55 -2.57 0.20
CA GLY A 117 -17.48 -2.91 1.30
C GLY A 117 -17.74 -4.41 1.51
N GLN A 118 -17.04 -5.31 0.79
CA GLN A 118 -17.23 -6.77 0.82
C GLN A 118 -16.08 -7.52 1.50
N GLY A 119 -15.21 -6.83 2.24
CA GLY A 119 -14.05 -7.44 2.89
C GLY A 119 -12.86 -7.72 1.96
N VAL A 120 -13.01 -7.53 0.64
CA VAL A 120 -11.98 -7.86 -0.35
C VAL A 120 -10.67 -7.09 -0.12
N GLY A 121 -10.76 -5.80 0.23
CA GLY A 121 -9.57 -4.98 0.51
C GLY A 121 -8.79 -5.47 1.73
N ALA A 122 -9.47 -5.85 2.80
CA ALA A 122 -8.84 -6.42 4.00
C ALA A 122 -8.10 -7.73 3.66
N ALA A 123 -8.77 -8.62 2.94
CA ALA A 123 -8.19 -9.89 2.55
C ALA A 123 -7.00 -9.77 1.58
N LEU A 124 -7.01 -8.78 0.67
CA LEU A 124 -5.84 -8.46 -0.17
C LEU A 124 -4.67 -7.93 0.65
N LEU A 125 -4.95 -7.03 1.60
CA LEU A 125 -3.95 -6.46 2.48
C LEU A 125 -3.30 -7.56 3.35
N ASP A 126 -4.11 -8.41 3.97
CA ASP A 126 -3.64 -9.57 4.74
C ASP A 126 -2.75 -10.50 3.89
N ALA A 127 -3.16 -10.78 2.64
CA ALA A 127 -2.42 -11.66 1.76
C ALA A 127 -1.01 -11.15 1.42
N VAL A 128 -0.78 -9.83 1.32
CA VAL A 128 0.55 -9.27 1.03
C VAL A 128 1.37 -8.96 2.28
N THR A 129 0.77 -9.01 3.47
CA THR A 129 1.45 -8.70 4.74
C THR A 129 1.63 -9.90 5.67
N ALA A 130 0.98 -11.05 5.38
CA ALA A 130 0.98 -12.23 6.26
C ALA A 130 2.39 -12.78 6.58
N ASP A 131 3.34 -12.61 5.67
CA ASP A 131 4.74 -13.03 5.81
C ASP A 131 5.70 -11.86 5.96
N ALA A 132 5.21 -10.72 6.49
CA ALA A 132 6.07 -9.58 6.76
C ALA A 132 7.17 -9.94 7.77
N PRO A 133 8.45 -9.57 7.50
CA PRO A 133 9.55 -9.86 8.40
C PRO A 133 9.27 -9.31 9.81
N ASP A 134 9.32 -10.16 10.83
CA ASP A 134 9.07 -9.81 12.23
C ASP A 134 7.74 -9.07 12.47
N GLY A 135 6.74 -9.29 11.61
CA GLY A 135 5.46 -8.57 11.64
C GLY A 135 5.56 -7.11 11.18
N ARG A 136 6.74 -6.66 10.75
CA ARG A 136 7.02 -5.28 10.34
C ARG A 136 6.43 -5.01 8.97
N CYS A 137 5.24 -4.44 8.94
CA CYS A 137 4.64 -3.93 7.72
C CYS A 137 4.18 -2.48 7.90
N TRP A 138 4.24 -1.73 6.82
CA TRP A 138 3.87 -0.33 6.80
C TRP A 138 3.30 0.06 5.44
N LEU A 139 2.61 1.19 5.41
CA LEU A 139 2.12 1.83 4.20
C LEU A 139 2.05 3.34 4.40
N LEU A 140 1.91 4.07 3.30
CA LEU A 140 1.55 5.47 3.34
C LEU A 140 0.34 5.75 2.44
N THR A 141 -0.43 6.76 2.81
CA THR A 141 -1.56 7.23 2.01
C THR A 141 -1.75 8.75 2.18
N SER A 142 -2.58 9.36 1.34
CA SER A 142 -2.88 10.79 1.46
C SER A 142 -3.69 11.10 2.74
N VAL A 143 -3.36 12.20 3.42
CA VAL A 143 -4.19 12.73 4.52
C VAL A 143 -5.62 13.02 4.07
N ARG A 144 -5.84 13.30 2.77
CA ARG A 144 -7.15 13.57 2.18
C ARG A 144 -7.98 12.32 1.93
N ALA A 145 -7.36 11.14 1.90
CA ALA A 145 -8.03 9.86 1.66
C ALA A 145 -8.76 9.36 2.91
N ARG A 146 -9.82 10.07 3.34
CA ARG A 146 -10.53 9.81 4.58
C ARG A 146 -11.02 8.37 4.72
N ASP A 147 -11.59 7.82 3.65
CA ASP A 147 -12.12 6.45 3.64
C ASP A 147 -11.00 5.42 3.77
N ALA A 148 -9.87 5.62 3.08
CA ALA A 148 -8.70 4.75 3.20
C ALA A 148 -8.09 4.86 4.61
N ASN A 149 -7.94 6.07 5.16
CA ASN A 149 -7.47 6.27 6.52
C ASN A 149 -8.36 5.57 7.56
N ALA A 150 -9.69 5.69 7.42
CA ALA A 150 -10.65 5.01 8.29
C ALA A 150 -10.59 3.49 8.12
N PHE A 151 -10.42 3.00 6.90
CA PHE A 151 -10.28 1.58 6.60
C PHE A 151 -9.05 0.98 7.29
N TYR A 152 -7.86 1.58 7.16
CA TYR A 152 -6.66 1.08 7.83
C TYR A 152 -6.79 1.07 9.35
N ARG A 153 -7.33 2.15 9.96
CA ARG A 153 -7.58 2.18 11.42
C ARG A 153 -8.52 1.07 11.88
N ARG A 154 -9.60 0.80 11.15
CA ARG A 154 -10.53 -0.31 11.49
C ARG A 154 -9.86 -1.68 11.44
N LEU A 155 -8.81 -1.84 10.62
CA LEU A 155 -7.99 -3.06 10.56
C LEU A 155 -6.86 -3.09 11.59
N GLY A 156 -6.82 -2.14 12.53
CA GLY A 156 -5.82 -2.10 13.59
C GLY A 156 -4.48 -1.50 13.18
N TRP A 157 -4.39 -0.86 12.02
CA TRP A 157 -3.21 -0.11 11.63
C TRP A 157 -3.09 1.19 12.44
N THR A 158 -1.89 1.51 12.87
CA THR A 158 -1.60 2.66 13.73
C THR A 158 -0.93 3.77 12.93
N SER A 159 -1.47 5.00 12.99
CA SER A 159 -0.81 6.17 12.39
C SER A 159 0.51 6.44 13.10
N ALA A 160 1.57 6.63 12.34
CA ALA A 160 2.91 6.99 12.83
C ALA A 160 3.30 8.44 12.50
N THR A 161 2.47 9.16 11.75
CA THR A 161 2.65 10.57 11.42
C THR A 161 1.35 11.34 11.64
N HIS A 162 1.46 12.63 11.93
CA HIS A 162 0.29 13.47 12.13
C HIS A 162 -0.59 13.54 10.88
N PRO A 163 -1.92 13.38 11.03
CA PRO A 163 -2.87 13.65 9.95
C PRO A 163 -2.97 15.16 9.68
N ALA A 164 -3.63 15.54 8.58
CA ALA A 164 -3.94 16.95 8.33
C ALA A 164 -4.76 17.56 9.50
N PRO A 165 -4.58 18.86 9.81
CA PRO A 165 -3.76 19.87 9.07
C PRO A 165 -2.27 19.85 9.40
N GLU A 166 -1.84 19.20 10.47
CA GLU A 166 -0.46 19.19 10.97
C GLU A 166 0.45 18.28 10.13
N GLY A 167 -0.14 17.37 9.35
CA GLY A 167 0.59 16.39 8.55
C GLY A 167 1.23 16.98 7.29
N SER A 168 2.16 16.22 6.73
CA SER A 168 2.94 16.55 5.53
C SER A 168 2.23 16.22 4.19
N GLY A 169 0.92 16.03 4.21
CA GLY A 169 0.14 15.60 3.05
C GLY A 169 0.01 14.08 2.93
N ILE A 170 0.82 13.32 3.67
CA ILE A 170 0.74 11.86 3.78
C ILE A 170 0.53 11.41 5.23
N VAL A 171 -0.01 10.21 5.39
CA VAL A 171 -0.03 9.48 6.67
C VAL A 171 0.74 8.19 6.48
N VAL A 172 1.71 7.93 7.35
CA VAL A 172 2.37 6.63 7.47
C VAL A 172 1.60 5.80 8.48
N PHE A 173 1.30 4.55 8.13
CA PHE A 173 0.69 3.58 9.01
C PHE A 173 1.64 2.41 9.27
N LEU A 174 1.74 1.98 10.51
CA LEU A 174 2.35 0.70 10.90
C LEU A 174 1.27 -0.36 11.08
N GLY A 175 1.53 -1.56 10.58
CA GLY A 175 0.58 -2.67 10.61
C GLY A 175 0.32 -3.23 12.01
N PRO A 176 -0.74 -4.03 12.17
CA PRO A 176 -1.16 -4.56 13.47
C PRO A 176 -0.10 -5.39 14.20
N GLY A 177 0.76 -6.09 13.44
CA GLY A 177 1.87 -6.89 13.97
C GLY A 177 3.18 -6.14 14.15
N HIS A 178 3.23 -4.84 13.82
CA HIS A 178 4.48 -4.08 13.89
C HIS A 178 4.92 -3.86 15.35
N PRO A 179 6.18 -4.20 15.73
CA PRO A 179 6.64 -4.09 17.12
C PRO A 179 6.56 -2.66 17.66
N ASP A 180 6.85 -1.65 16.84
CA ASP A 180 6.92 -0.25 17.25
C ASP A 180 5.59 0.51 17.19
N ARG A 181 4.46 -0.17 16.91
CA ARG A 181 3.15 0.48 16.79
C ARG A 181 2.73 1.27 18.05
N THR A 182 3.12 0.79 19.23
CA THR A 182 2.80 1.48 20.49
C THR A 182 3.63 2.75 20.63
N ALA A 183 4.93 2.69 20.31
CA ALA A 183 5.80 3.84 20.28
C ALA A 183 5.33 4.87 19.24
N ALA A 184 4.88 4.40 18.07
CA ALA A 184 4.33 5.25 17.02
C ALA A 184 3.07 6.00 17.49
N ALA A 185 2.16 5.33 18.19
CA ALA A 185 0.95 5.97 18.74
C ALA A 185 1.26 7.04 19.80
N GLN A 186 2.35 6.89 20.55
CA GLN A 186 2.81 7.84 21.57
C GLN A 186 3.60 9.01 20.98
N HIS A 187 4.09 8.87 19.76
CA HIS A 187 4.85 9.90 19.05
C HIS A 187 3.96 11.05 18.53
N LEU A 188 2.68 10.79 18.33
CA LEU A 188 1.67 11.76 17.90
C LEU A 188 1.05 12.42 19.16
#